data_c6c060ca9a45550ccb18cf4b6e2a1838
#
_entry.id   c6c060ca9a45550ccb18cf4b6e2a1838
#
_cell.length_a   1.000
_cell.length_b   1.000
_cell.length_c   1.000
_cell.angle_alpha   90.00
_cell.angle_beta   90.00
_cell.angle_gamma   90.00
#
_symmetry.space_group_name_H-M   'P 1'
#
loop_
_entity.id
_entity.type
_entity.pdbx_description
1 polymer ?
#
loop_
_entity_poly.entity_id
_entity_poly.type
_entity_poly.pdbx_seq_one_letter_code
_entity_poly.pdbx_strand_id
1 'polypeptide(L)'
;VTHNIKTIKNIPLLLPKSVEGEIEIRGEIYMPKQSFEKLNIQKRKDKETLDNLTKKAKSKLTEDDKETIRNIRSEGTSEFINSRNAAAGSLRQKDPETTAKRDLRLLAYQIIEHDKSTVDNYYDQINLIDSLGFNVNTVKTANNIDEINKLLNQIDESRNNYEYQIDGAVLKVNSNLVQDNLGYTSKAPRWALAYKFSAEEQTTKLIDIKLQVGRTGAVTPVAVLDPINVGGALVSFATLHNPDEISRKDLRIYDYVIVRRAGDVIPEVVTSIPERRSGNEIEWSLDKKCPCGDFDIEYIKDEKVPRCSGGYDCKISKKEMLIYFASKSGLDIEGLGRETVETLITNNLVESYEDFYSLTYEQLISLPQWKEKKTQNLLEAIEKSKNSEIEKLLPALGIRYVGKQTSKLLINTFGSIKNIFSASSEEINNIHGISESVSSSLIEWYSENTNQILIKNLEEIGFRAVSYTHLTLPTTSCV
;
A
#
# COMPACT_ATOMS: atom_id res chain seq x y z
N VAL A 1 -2.69 18.34 2.16
CA VAL A 1 -3.99 17.69 1.90
C VAL A 1 -5.15 18.53 2.41
N THR A 2 -5.07 19.18 3.59
CA THR A 2 -6.17 19.99 4.18
C THR A 2 -6.69 21.06 3.22
N HIS A 3 -5.81 21.80 2.53
CA HIS A 3 -6.23 22.82 1.55
C HIS A 3 -7.00 22.19 0.39
N ASN A 4 -6.62 21.00 -0.05
CA ASN A 4 -7.29 20.26 -1.12
C ASN A 4 -8.68 19.77 -0.67
N ILE A 5 -8.79 19.24 0.57
CA ILE A 5 -10.07 18.81 1.15
C ILE A 5 -11.08 19.97 1.20
N LYS A 6 -10.63 21.17 1.56
CA LYS A 6 -11.50 22.37 1.60
C LYS A 6 -12.09 22.76 0.24
N THR A 7 -11.56 22.25 -0.87
CA THR A 7 -12.11 22.50 -2.21
C THR A 7 -13.22 21.52 -2.60
N ILE A 8 -13.45 20.48 -1.82
CA ILE A 8 -14.47 19.44 -2.09
C ILE A 8 -15.84 20.01 -1.73
N LYS A 9 -16.70 20.15 -2.73
CA LYS A 9 -17.95 20.91 -2.61
C LYS A 9 -18.99 20.33 -1.64
N ASN A 10 -18.98 19.04 -1.41
CA ASN A 10 -19.95 18.37 -0.52
C ASN A 10 -19.41 18.18 0.91
N ILE A 11 -18.31 18.84 1.27
CA ILE A 11 -17.82 18.92 2.65
C ILE A 11 -18.30 20.24 3.25
N PRO A 12 -19.13 20.24 4.29
CA PRO A 12 -19.55 21.46 4.94
C PRO A 12 -18.33 22.13 5.60
N LEU A 13 -18.08 23.40 5.29
CA LEU A 13 -17.00 24.19 5.88
C LEU A 13 -17.41 24.83 7.22
N LEU A 14 -18.71 24.84 7.51
CA LEU A 14 -19.32 25.33 8.75
C LEU A 14 -20.35 24.30 9.21
N LEU A 15 -20.27 23.91 10.47
CA LEU A 15 -21.26 23.04 11.11
C LEU A 15 -22.39 23.87 11.72
N PRO A 16 -23.60 23.32 11.93
CA PRO A 16 -24.67 23.94 12.66
C PRO A 16 -24.20 24.43 14.05
N LYS A 17 -24.70 25.58 14.51
CA LYS A 17 -24.33 26.13 15.83
C LYS A 17 -24.70 25.24 17.03
N SER A 18 -25.53 24.24 16.81
CA SER A 18 -25.90 23.23 17.82
C SER A 18 -24.80 22.22 18.15
N VAL A 19 -23.73 22.21 17.38
CA VAL A 19 -22.55 21.34 17.65
C VAL A 19 -21.62 22.12 18.57
N GLU A 20 -21.49 21.61 19.80
CA GLU A 20 -20.54 22.12 20.79
C GLU A 20 -19.36 21.16 20.89
N GLY A 21 -18.13 21.68 20.98
CA GLY A 21 -16.91 20.88 21.09
C GLY A 21 -16.35 20.41 19.74
N GLU A 22 -15.43 19.46 19.79
CA GLU A 22 -14.81 18.86 18.61
C GLU A 22 -15.57 17.60 18.18
N ILE A 23 -15.62 17.37 16.87
CA ILE A 23 -16.17 16.15 16.28
C ILE A 23 -15.22 15.61 15.21
N GLU A 24 -14.83 14.35 15.36
CA GLU A 24 -14.03 13.63 14.36
C GLU A 24 -14.94 12.73 13.51
N ILE A 25 -15.06 13.04 12.21
CA ILE A 25 -15.87 12.29 11.24
C ILE A 25 -14.95 11.60 10.26
N ARG A 26 -15.15 10.29 10.11
CA ARG A 26 -14.45 9.48 9.13
C ARG A 26 -15.30 9.25 7.88
N GLY A 27 -14.67 9.41 6.72
CA GLY A 27 -15.28 9.23 5.42
C GLY A 27 -14.29 8.76 4.37
N GLU A 28 -14.80 8.43 3.19
CA GLU A 28 -13.97 8.12 2.01
C GLU A 28 -14.21 9.16 0.93
N ILE A 29 -13.12 9.65 0.32
CA ILE A 29 -13.19 10.56 -0.81
C ILE A 29 -13.16 9.73 -2.08
N TYR A 30 -14.14 9.95 -2.94
CA TYR A 30 -14.28 9.26 -4.21
C TYR A 30 -14.44 10.23 -5.38
N MET A 31 -14.26 9.70 -6.59
CA MET A 31 -14.57 10.38 -7.83
C MET A 31 -15.76 9.66 -8.49
N PRO A 32 -16.85 10.37 -8.82
CA PRO A 32 -17.97 9.78 -9.56
C PRO A 32 -17.53 9.14 -10.89
N LYS A 33 -18.17 8.03 -11.29
CA LYS A 33 -17.87 7.31 -12.53
C LYS A 33 -17.85 8.24 -13.76
N GLN A 34 -18.87 9.09 -13.89
CA GLN A 34 -18.94 10.04 -15.00
C GLN A 34 -17.80 11.06 -15.00
N SER A 35 -17.39 11.54 -13.82
CA SER A 35 -16.29 12.49 -13.66
C SER A 35 -14.95 11.84 -13.97
N PHE A 36 -14.77 10.59 -13.59
CA PHE A 36 -13.62 9.77 -13.96
C PHE A 36 -13.49 9.58 -15.48
N GLU A 37 -14.58 9.25 -16.17
CA GLU A 37 -14.59 9.11 -17.62
C GLU A 37 -14.26 10.42 -18.32
N LYS A 38 -14.87 11.53 -17.90
CA LYS A 38 -14.57 12.87 -18.43
C LYS A 38 -13.10 13.23 -18.27
N LEU A 39 -12.53 12.92 -17.11
CA LEU A 39 -11.12 13.18 -16.82
C LEU A 39 -10.19 12.40 -17.74
N ASN A 40 -10.45 11.12 -17.96
CA ASN A 40 -9.64 10.30 -18.87
C ASN A 40 -9.79 10.71 -20.34
N ILE A 41 -11.00 11.12 -20.78
CA ILE A 41 -11.19 11.71 -22.10
C ILE A 41 -10.35 12.98 -22.26
N GLN A 42 -10.33 13.86 -21.25
CA GLN A 42 -9.51 15.07 -21.29
C GLN A 42 -8.02 14.74 -21.37
N LYS A 43 -7.52 13.79 -20.57
CA LYS A 43 -6.12 13.37 -20.61
C LYS A 43 -5.70 12.79 -21.98
N ARG A 44 -6.58 12.08 -22.67
CA ARG A 44 -6.34 11.63 -24.06
C ARG A 44 -6.20 12.81 -25.00
N LYS A 45 -7.10 13.79 -24.93
CA LYS A 45 -7.02 15.02 -25.76
C LYS A 45 -5.75 15.81 -25.46
N ASP A 46 -5.38 15.93 -24.20
CA ASP A 46 -4.17 16.61 -23.75
C ASP A 46 -2.92 15.92 -24.30
N LYS A 47 -2.90 14.59 -24.33
CA LYS A 47 -1.83 13.80 -24.94
C LYS A 47 -1.72 14.06 -26.43
N GLU A 48 -2.82 14.00 -27.16
CA GLU A 48 -2.85 14.29 -28.61
C GLU A 48 -2.38 15.72 -28.89
N THR A 49 -2.84 16.69 -28.09
CA THR A 49 -2.43 18.10 -28.19
C THR A 49 -0.92 18.24 -27.96
N LEU A 50 -0.40 17.61 -26.88
CA LEU A 50 1.02 17.64 -26.57
C LEU A 50 1.86 17.02 -27.69
N ASP A 51 1.44 15.87 -28.21
CA ASP A 51 2.12 15.17 -29.30
C ASP A 51 2.15 16.03 -30.59
N ASN A 52 1.05 16.73 -30.90
CA ASN A 52 0.96 17.62 -32.07
C ASN A 52 1.83 18.87 -31.88
N LEU A 53 1.83 19.49 -30.70
CA LEU A 53 2.64 20.69 -30.43
C LEU A 53 4.14 20.35 -30.36
N THR A 54 4.52 19.18 -29.83
CA THR A 54 5.93 18.77 -29.75
C THR A 54 6.53 18.39 -31.10
N LYS A 55 5.69 18.05 -32.09
CA LYS A 55 6.13 17.85 -33.53
C LYS A 55 6.44 19.16 -34.25
N LYS A 56 5.92 20.30 -33.75
CA LYS A 56 6.26 21.61 -34.34
C LYS A 56 7.72 21.97 -34.05
N ALA A 57 8.41 22.60 -34.96
CA ALA A 57 9.73 23.13 -34.70
C ALA A 57 9.67 24.19 -33.57
N LYS A 58 10.63 24.20 -32.66
CA LYS A 58 10.65 25.12 -31.48
C LYS A 58 10.50 26.60 -31.88
N SER A 59 11.03 26.99 -33.04
CA SER A 59 10.92 28.34 -33.57
C SER A 59 9.53 28.73 -34.12
N LYS A 60 8.62 27.73 -34.26
CA LYS A 60 7.24 27.93 -34.74
C LYS A 60 6.19 27.84 -33.62
N LEU A 61 6.61 27.64 -32.40
CA LEU A 61 5.73 27.61 -31.21
C LEU A 61 5.41 29.05 -30.78
N THR A 62 4.15 29.35 -30.64
CA THR A 62 3.67 30.61 -30.05
C THR A 62 3.86 30.59 -28.53
N GLU A 63 3.76 31.71 -27.85
CA GLU A 63 3.79 31.75 -26.38
C GLU A 63 2.62 30.96 -25.76
N ASP A 64 1.45 31.01 -26.39
CA ASP A 64 0.28 30.23 -26.01
C ASP A 64 0.51 28.72 -26.15
N ASP A 65 1.16 28.29 -27.26
CA ASP A 65 1.59 26.88 -27.43
C ASP A 65 2.54 26.45 -26.29
N LYS A 66 3.48 27.30 -25.91
CA LYS A 66 4.45 27.00 -24.83
C LYS A 66 3.79 26.91 -23.46
N GLU A 67 2.83 27.79 -23.19
CA GLU A 67 2.03 27.78 -21.97
C GLU A 67 1.16 26.52 -21.90
N THR A 68 0.49 26.17 -22.99
CA THR A 68 -0.30 24.94 -23.11
C THR A 68 0.55 23.69 -22.85
N ILE A 69 1.74 23.59 -23.46
CA ILE A 69 2.69 22.51 -23.21
C ILE A 69 3.08 22.44 -21.73
N ARG A 70 3.33 23.59 -21.09
CA ARG A 70 3.72 23.66 -19.69
C ARG A 70 2.59 23.17 -18.78
N ASN A 71 1.36 23.60 -19.04
CA ASN A 71 0.18 23.21 -18.27
C ASN A 71 -0.12 21.72 -18.40
N ILE A 72 -0.15 21.19 -19.62
CA ILE A 72 -0.36 19.76 -19.88
C ILE A 72 0.74 18.91 -19.20
N ARG A 73 2.01 19.32 -19.27
CA ARG A 73 3.12 18.60 -18.61
C ARG A 73 3.01 18.65 -17.09
N SER A 74 2.53 19.73 -16.52
CA SER A 74 2.36 19.86 -15.06
C SER A 74 1.25 18.94 -14.52
N GLU A 75 0.17 18.74 -15.30
CA GLU A 75 -0.95 17.88 -14.94
C GLU A 75 -0.72 16.39 -15.32
N GLY A 76 0.20 16.14 -16.27
CA GLY A 76 0.47 14.81 -16.85
C GLY A 76 -0.64 14.33 -17.77
N THR A 77 -0.29 13.49 -18.75
CA THR A 77 -1.20 12.96 -19.77
C THR A 77 -1.62 11.51 -19.57
N SER A 78 -1.08 10.83 -18.55
CA SER A 78 -1.40 9.43 -18.29
C SER A 78 -2.83 9.29 -17.77
N GLU A 79 -3.59 8.39 -18.38
CA GLU A 79 -4.93 8.04 -17.91
C GLU A 79 -4.86 7.34 -16.55
N PHE A 80 -5.89 7.54 -15.74
CA PHE A 80 -6.03 6.79 -14.50
C PHE A 80 -6.65 5.42 -14.77
N ILE A 81 -6.14 4.41 -14.10
CA ILE A 81 -6.59 3.02 -14.27
C ILE A 81 -8.01 2.81 -13.73
N ASN A 82 -8.36 3.46 -12.61
CA ASN A 82 -9.67 3.38 -11.98
C ASN A 82 -10.02 4.68 -11.24
N SER A 83 -11.29 4.83 -10.86
CA SER A 83 -11.80 6.01 -10.16
C SER A 83 -11.17 6.21 -8.78
N ARG A 84 -10.77 5.14 -8.08
CA ARG A 84 -10.08 5.18 -6.78
C ARG A 84 -8.70 5.83 -6.92
N ASN A 85 -7.91 5.40 -7.91
CA ASN A 85 -6.60 6.00 -8.19
C ASN A 85 -6.73 7.45 -8.67
N ALA A 86 -7.77 7.77 -9.46
CA ALA A 86 -8.07 9.12 -9.89
C ALA A 86 -8.42 10.02 -8.70
N ALA A 87 -9.23 9.56 -7.76
CA ALA A 87 -9.56 10.29 -6.54
C ALA A 87 -8.32 10.54 -5.67
N ALA A 88 -7.56 9.49 -5.38
CA ALA A 88 -6.34 9.59 -4.57
C ALA A 88 -5.29 10.51 -5.20
N GLY A 89 -5.07 10.40 -6.52
CA GLY A 89 -4.15 11.25 -7.27
C GLY A 89 -4.60 12.70 -7.32
N SER A 90 -5.91 12.95 -7.47
CA SER A 90 -6.50 14.28 -7.48
C SER A 90 -6.43 14.96 -6.12
N LEU A 91 -6.60 14.21 -5.02
CA LEU A 91 -6.51 14.75 -3.67
C LEU A 91 -5.08 15.15 -3.27
N ARG A 92 -4.07 14.53 -3.88
CA ARG A 92 -2.65 14.77 -3.57
C ARG A 92 -1.99 15.82 -4.47
N GLN A 93 -2.77 16.62 -5.21
CA GLN A 93 -2.22 17.68 -6.03
C GLN A 93 -1.52 18.74 -5.17
N LYS A 94 -0.43 19.32 -5.70
CA LYS A 94 0.30 20.39 -5.02
C LYS A 94 -0.52 21.68 -4.99
N ASP A 95 -1.24 21.93 -6.07
CA ASP A 95 -2.11 23.08 -6.26
C ASP A 95 -3.57 22.71 -5.94
N PRO A 96 -4.20 23.35 -4.92
CA PRO A 96 -5.60 23.12 -4.59
C PRO A 96 -6.59 23.47 -5.72
N GLU A 97 -6.23 24.38 -6.63
CA GLU A 97 -7.08 24.72 -7.78
C GLU A 97 -7.23 23.54 -8.73
N THR A 98 -6.18 22.77 -8.92
CA THR A 98 -6.25 21.52 -9.68
C THR A 98 -7.20 20.52 -9.03
N THR A 99 -7.18 20.39 -7.71
CA THR A 99 -8.14 19.54 -6.97
C THR A 99 -9.57 20.08 -7.10
N ALA A 100 -9.76 21.39 -7.02
CA ALA A 100 -11.07 22.03 -7.14
C ALA A 100 -11.77 21.77 -8.49
N LYS A 101 -10.98 21.63 -9.57
CA LYS A 101 -11.47 21.30 -10.91
C LYS A 101 -11.87 19.82 -11.07
N ARG A 102 -11.42 18.97 -10.14
CA ARG A 102 -11.73 17.54 -10.11
C ARG A 102 -12.97 17.33 -9.25
N ASP A 103 -14.03 16.74 -9.79
CA ASP A 103 -15.29 16.51 -9.05
C ASP A 103 -15.08 15.38 -8.01
N LEU A 104 -14.38 15.73 -6.92
CA LEU A 104 -14.22 14.85 -5.77
C LEU A 104 -15.39 15.05 -4.81
N ARG A 105 -15.79 13.95 -4.15
CA ARG A 105 -16.86 13.94 -3.15
C ARG A 105 -16.46 13.11 -1.95
N LEU A 106 -16.92 13.52 -0.77
CA LEU A 106 -16.80 12.80 0.48
C LEU A 106 -18.07 11.98 0.72
N LEU A 107 -17.91 10.75 1.18
CA LEU A 107 -18.95 9.91 1.73
C LEU A 107 -18.60 9.58 3.17
N ALA A 108 -19.29 10.16 4.13
CA ALA A 108 -19.04 9.98 5.55
C ALA A 108 -19.72 8.71 6.07
N TYR A 109 -19.07 8.00 7.00
CA TYR A 109 -19.60 6.72 7.47
C TYR A 109 -19.37 6.43 8.95
N GLN A 110 -18.71 7.29 9.70
CA GLN A 110 -18.47 7.06 11.14
C GLN A 110 -18.10 8.36 11.87
N ILE A 111 -18.60 8.52 13.07
CA ILE A 111 -18.05 9.44 14.07
C ILE A 111 -17.05 8.65 14.92
N ILE A 112 -15.83 9.15 15.07
CA ILE A 112 -14.78 8.53 15.87
C ILE A 112 -14.81 9.05 17.29
N GLU A 113 -14.89 10.37 17.41
CA GLU A 113 -14.90 11.08 18.69
C GLU A 113 -15.85 12.27 18.62
N HIS A 114 -16.61 12.48 19.69
CA HIS A 114 -17.46 13.62 19.89
C HIS A 114 -17.62 13.88 21.39
N ASP A 115 -17.30 15.09 21.85
CA ASP A 115 -17.28 15.47 23.25
C ASP A 115 -18.62 15.29 24.01
N LYS A 116 -19.72 15.26 23.28
CA LYS A 116 -21.08 15.17 23.84
C LYS A 116 -22.01 14.20 23.09
N SER A 117 -21.47 13.12 22.53
CA SER A 117 -22.30 12.17 21.78
C SER A 117 -23.15 11.30 22.70
N THR A 118 -24.47 11.42 22.56
CA THR A 118 -25.47 10.56 23.25
C THR A 118 -26.11 9.56 22.29
N VAL A 119 -25.40 9.16 21.23
CA VAL A 119 -25.96 8.28 20.20
C VAL A 119 -25.62 6.83 20.55
N ASP A 120 -26.63 6.02 20.84
CA ASP A 120 -26.49 4.65 21.37
C ASP A 120 -26.23 3.60 20.29
N ASN A 121 -26.47 3.94 19.01
CA ASN A 121 -26.31 2.98 17.92
C ASN A 121 -25.78 3.61 16.63
N TYR A 122 -25.23 2.75 15.77
CA TYR A 122 -24.60 3.15 14.52
C TYR A 122 -25.57 3.79 13.51
N TYR A 123 -26.81 3.33 13.45
CA TYR A 123 -27.80 3.89 12.54
C TYR A 123 -28.10 5.36 12.86
N ASP A 124 -28.30 5.67 14.14
CA ASP A 124 -28.54 7.05 14.59
C ASP A 124 -27.27 7.91 14.44
N GLN A 125 -26.06 7.31 14.57
CA GLN A 125 -24.82 8.00 14.27
C GLN A 125 -24.77 8.46 12.80
N ILE A 126 -25.20 7.64 11.86
CA ILE A 126 -25.26 8.02 10.44
C ILE A 126 -26.31 9.14 10.22
N ASN A 127 -27.48 9.07 10.88
CA ASN A 127 -28.48 10.14 10.81
C ASN A 127 -27.94 11.46 11.38
N LEU A 128 -27.15 11.40 12.44
CA LEU A 128 -26.50 12.58 13.00
C LEU A 128 -25.52 13.18 11.98
N ILE A 129 -24.66 12.38 11.36
CA ILE A 129 -23.70 12.83 10.33
C ILE A 129 -24.45 13.51 9.16
N ASP A 130 -25.55 12.94 8.70
CA ASP A 130 -26.39 13.52 7.64
C ASP A 130 -26.99 14.86 8.06
N SER A 131 -27.49 14.97 9.30
CA SER A 131 -28.04 16.21 9.87
C SER A 131 -26.98 17.33 9.98
N LEU A 132 -25.70 16.99 10.05
CA LEU A 132 -24.58 17.93 10.04
C LEU A 132 -24.23 18.41 8.63
N GLY A 133 -24.90 17.91 7.60
CA GLY A 133 -24.74 18.31 6.20
C GLY A 133 -23.68 17.50 5.44
N PHE A 134 -23.22 16.39 5.97
CA PHE A 134 -22.34 15.47 5.24
C PHE A 134 -23.15 14.45 4.43
N ASN A 135 -22.69 14.13 3.24
CA ASN A 135 -23.24 13.00 2.50
C ASN A 135 -22.87 11.70 3.20
N VAL A 136 -23.85 10.83 3.40
CA VAL A 136 -23.67 9.52 4.06
C VAL A 136 -24.07 8.39 3.14
N ASN A 137 -23.56 7.19 3.43
CA ASN A 137 -24.05 5.95 2.79
C ASN A 137 -25.49 5.65 3.21
N THR A 138 -26.28 5.09 2.30
CA THR A 138 -27.55 4.48 2.64
C THR A 138 -27.30 3.27 3.54
N VAL A 139 -27.72 3.36 4.80
CA VAL A 139 -27.63 2.26 5.77
C VAL A 139 -28.97 1.57 5.87
N LYS A 140 -28.94 0.24 5.88
CA LYS A 140 -30.13 -0.61 6.11
C LYS A 140 -29.87 -1.47 7.32
N THR A 141 -30.92 -1.75 8.10
CA THR A 141 -30.85 -2.62 9.27
C THR A 141 -31.42 -4.00 8.94
N ALA A 142 -30.90 -5.03 9.59
CA ALA A 142 -31.38 -6.42 9.50
C ALA A 142 -31.30 -7.08 10.88
N ASN A 143 -32.25 -7.97 11.18
CA ASN A 143 -32.34 -8.64 12.47
C ASN A 143 -31.95 -10.12 12.42
N ASN A 144 -31.80 -10.68 11.23
CA ASN A 144 -31.47 -12.09 11.03
C ASN A 144 -30.63 -12.27 9.74
N ILE A 145 -30.08 -13.48 9.58
CA ILE A 145 -29.20 -13.83 8.46
C ILE A 145 -29.94 -13.80 7.10
N ASP A 146 -31.22 -14.14 7.05
CA ASP A 146 -31.99 -14.15 5.80
C ASP A 146 -32.21 -12.73 5.29
N GLU A 147 -32.53 -11.79 6.18
CA GLU A 147 -32.61 -10.37 5.84
C GLU A 147 -31.28 -9.83 5.37
N ILE A 148 -30.16 -10.18 6.04
CA ILE A 148 -28.80 -9.79 5.64
C ILE A 148 -28.52 -10.29 4.21
N ASN A 149 -28.73 -11.57 3.93
CA ASN A 149 -28.49 -12.15 2.61
C ASN A 149 -29.34 -11.48 1.52
N LYS A 150 -30.61 -11.19 1.81
CA LYS A 150 -31.47 -10.46 0.89
C LYS A 150 -30.95 -9.06 0.58
N LEU A 151 -30.50 -8.34 1.60
CA LEU A 151 -29.94 -7.00 1.42
C LEU A 151 -28.62 -7.01 0.64
N LEU A 152 -27.73 -7.98 0.92
CA LEU A 152 -26.47 -8.14 0.20
C LEU A 152 -26.72 -8.41 -1.30
N ASN A 153 -27.65 -9.32 -1.62
CA ASN A 153 -28.03 -9.60 -3.01
C ASN A 153 -28.60 -8.36 -3.71
N GLN A 154 -29.46 -7.60 -3.04
CA GLN A 154 -30.00 -6.36 -3.61
C GLN A 154 -28.90 -5.32 -3.91
N ILE A 155 -27.90 -5.19 -3.03
CA ILE A 155 -26.79 -4.27 -3.24
C ILE A 155 -25.92 -4.74 -4.41
N ASP A 156 -25.64 -6.04 -4.52
CA ASP A 156 -24.84 -6.61 -5.61
C ASP A 156 -25.55 -6.43 -6.97
N GLU A 157 -26.83 -6.74 -7.07
CA GLU A 157 -27.62 -6.52 -8.29
C GLU A 157 -27.66 -5.05 -8.71
N SER A 158 -27.71 -4.14 -7.76
CA SER A 158 -27.75 -2.69 -8.00
C SER A 158 -26.40 -2.00 -8.07
N ARG A 159 -25.28 -2.72 -7.95
CA ARG A 159 -23.92 -2.13 -7.83
C ARG A 159 -23.54 -1.19 -8.98
N ASN A 160 -24.06 -1.43 -10.18
CA ASN A 160 -23.80 -0.60 -11.34
C ASN A 160 -24.57 0.75 -11.32
N ASN A 161 -25.64 0.85 -10.54
CA ASN A 161 -26.44 2.06 -10.43
C ASN A 161 -25.83 3.12 -9.50
N TYR A 162 -24.87 2.73 -8.64
CA TYR A 162 -24.16 3.69 -7.80
C TYR A 162 -23.27 4.59 -8.65
N GLU A 163 -23.19 5.85 -8.31
CA GLU A 163 -22.31 6.82 -8.99
C GLU A 163 -20.80 6.57 -8.73
N TYR A 164 -20.47 5.71 -7.80
CA TYR A 164 -19.12 5.23 -7.45
C TYR A 164 -19.03 3.72 -7.58
N GLN A 165 -17.80 3.20 -7.65
CA GLN A 165 -17.55 1.77 -7.68
C GLN A 165 -17.62 1.20 -6.28
N ILE A 166 -18.30 0.05 -6.12
CA ILE A 166 -18.33 -0.72 -4.89
C ILE A 166 -17.85 -2.16 -5.16
N ASP A 167 -17.08 -2.69 -4.24
CA ASP A 167 -16.53 -4.05 -4.28
C ASP A 167 -17.13 -4.98 -3.21
N GLY A 168 -18.05 -4.45 -2.40
CA GLY A 168 -18.71 -5.18 -1.33
C GLY A 168 -19.56 -4.30 -0.43
N ALA A 169 -20.01 -4.88 0.66
CA ALA A 169 -20.72 -4.21 1.73
C ALA A 169 -20.05 -4.48 3.09
N VAL A 170 -20.28 -3.62 4.07
CA VAL A 170 -19.79 -3.83 5.43
C VAL A 170 -20.97 -4.04 6.37
N LEU A 171 -21.01 -5.20 7.01
CA LEU A 171 -21.95 -5.51 8.08
C LEU A 171 -21.37 -5.01 9.39
N LYS A 172 -22.14 -4.28 10.17
CA LYS A 172 -21.72 -3.74 11.46
C LYS A 172 -22.74 -4.06 12.54
N VAL A 173 -22.29 -4.37 13.73
CA VAL A 173 -23.18 -4.45 14.91
C VAL A 173 -23.76 -3.05 15.17
N ASN A 174 -25.06 -2.93 15.33
CA ASN A 174 -25.69 -1.62 15.44
C ASN A 174 -25.52 -0.97 16.83
N SER A 175 -25.53 -1.75 17.91
CA SER A 175 -25.37 -1.22 19.28
C SER A 175 -23.92 -0.82 19.58
N ASN A 176 -23.69 0.45 19.96
CA ASN A 176 -22.37 0.96 20.33
C ASN A 176 -21.83 0.24 21.57
N LEU A 177 -22.64 -0.01 22.57
CA LEU A 177 -22.26 -0.77 23.78
C LEU A 177 -21.74 -2.18 23.42
N VAL A 178 -22.36 -2.85 22.46
CA VAL A 178 -21.90 -4.17 22.01
C VAL A 178 -20.63 -4.05 21.19
N GLN A 179 -20.45 -2.99 20.39
CA GLN A 179 -19.22 -2.71 19.67
C GLN A 179 -18.05 -2.53 20.64
N ASP A 180 -18.21 -1.76 21.69
CA ASP A 180 -17.20 -1.50 22.73
C ASP A 180 -16.81 -2.80 23.45
N ASN A 181 -17.79 -3.65 23.80
CA ASN A 181 -17.54 -4.94 24.43
C ASN A 181 -16.79 -5.92 23.51
N LEU A 182 -17.07 -5.93 22.21
CA LEU A 182 -16.36 -6.76 21.24
C LEU A 182 -14.95 -6.26 20.96
N GLY A 183 -14.74 -4.95 21.01
CA GLY A 183 -13.47 -4.28 20.82
C GLY A 183 -12.84 -4.49 19.46
N TYR A 184 -11.50 -4.46 19.45
CA TYR A 184 -10.69 -4.47 18.22
C TYR A 184 -9.67 -5.60 18.24
N THR A 185 -9.33 -6.08 17.07
CA THR A 185 -8.07 -6.79 16.84
C THR A 185 -6.99 -5.74 16.55
N SER A 186 -5.75 -6.19 16.37
CA SER A 186 -4.66 -5.31 15.94
C SER A 186 -4.87 -4.62 14.59
N LYS A 187 -5.78 -5.12 13.75
CA LYS A 187 -5.98 -4.65 12.38
C LYS A 187 -7.40 -4.19 12.06
N ALA A 188 -8.38 -4.66 12.80
CA ALA A 188 -9.79 -4.43 12.46
C ALA A 188 -10.71 -4.51 13.68
N PRO A 189 -11.87 -3.86 13.65
CA PRO A 189 -12.91 -4.04 14.65
C PRO A 189 -13.47 -5.46 14.62
N ARG A 190 -13.80 -6.04 15.77
CA ARG A 190 -14.43 -7.36 15.89
C ARG A 190 -15.92 -7.31 15.59
N TRP A 191 -16.51 -6.13 15.60
CA TRP A 191 -17.94 -5.86 15.39
C TRP A 191 -18.30 -5.50 13.95
N ALA A 192 -17.33 -5.56 13.02
CA ALA A 192 -17.58 -5.30 11.60
C ALA A 192 -17.01 -6.43 10.73
N LEU A 193 -17.78 -6.80 9.70
CA LEU A 193 -17.44 -7.82 8.72
C LEU A 193 -17.58 -7.25 7.31
N ALA A 194 -16.51 -7.28 6.53
CA ALA A 194 -16.53 -6.94 5.13
C ALA A 194 -17.01 -8.15 4.30
N TYR A 195 -18.12 -7.97 3.59
CA TYR A 195 -18.62 -8.92 2.61
C TYR A 195 -18.22 -8.43 1.21
N LYS A 196 -17.41 -9.19 0.50
CA LYS A 196 -16.95 -8.87 -0.85
C LYS A 196 -17.83 -9.53 -1.89
N PHE A 197 -18.27 -8.77 -2.89
CA PHE A 197 -18.98 -9.33 -4.05
C PHE A 197 -18.05 -10.20 -4.89
N SER A 198 -18.65 -11.06 -5.71
CA SER A 198 -17.90 -11.86 -6.65
C SER A 198 -17.13 -10.96 -7.61
N ALA A 199 -15.82 -11.19 -7.71
CA ALA A 199 -14.97 -10.47 -8.63
C ALA A 199 -15.32 -10.81 -10.08
N GLU A 200 -15.14 -9.85 -10.99
CA GLU A 200 -15.23 -10.13 -12.43
C GLU A 200 -14.11 -11.08 -12.84
N GLU A 201 -14.49 -12.13 -13.57
CA GLU A 201 -13.59 -13.12 -14.10
C GLU A 201 -13.49 -12.98 -15.63
N GLN A 202 -12.27 -13.14 -16.14
CA GLN A 202 -12.00 -13.10 -17.56
C GLN A 202 -11.07 -14.26 -17.95
N THR A 203 -11.20 -14.70 -19.21
CA THR A 203 -10.36 -15.79 -19.73
C THR A 203 -9.25 -15.21 -20.59
N THR A 204 -8.01 -15.59 -20.28
CA THR A 204 -6.83 -15.22 -21.09
C THR A 204 -5.85 -16.38 -21.20
N LYS A 205 -4.79 -16.20 -22.00
CA LYS A 205 -3.74 -17.21 -22.18
C LYS A 205 -2.58 -16.99 -21.20
N LEU A 206 -2.14 -18.03 -20.53
CA LEU A 206 -0.91 -18.07 -19.73
C LEU A 206 0.29 -18.21 -20.68
N ILE A 207 1.08 -17.15 -20.83
CA ILE A 207 2.20 -17.11 -21.78
C ILE A 207 3.45 -17.70 -21.17
N ASP A 208 3.70 -17.41 -19.88
CA ASP A 208 4.90 -17.80 -19.16
C ASP A 208 4.68 -17.77 -17.66
N ILE A 209 5.55 -18.39 -16.88
CA ILE A 209 5.59 -18.29 -15.42
C ILE A 209 6.99 -17.82 -15.01
N LYS A 210 7.08 -16.64 -14.42
CA LYS A 210 8.33 -16.04 -13.96
C LYS A 210 8.45 -16.15 -12.44
N LEU A 211 9.67 -16.31 -11.95
CA LEU A 211 9.97 -16.30 -10.52
C LEU A 211 10.33 -14.90 -10.07
N GLN A 212 9.64 -14.42 -9.06
CA GLN A 212 9.93 -13.16 -8.38
C GLN A 212 10.54 -13.44 -7.01
N VAL A 213 11.68 -12.81 -6.72
CA VAL A 213 12.37 -12.95 -5.42
C VAL A 213 12.04 -11.73 -4.57
N GLY A 214 11.48 -11.98 -3.41
CA GLY A 214 11.15 -10.93 -2.43
C GLY A 214 12.33 -10.58 -1.52
N ARG A 215 12.19 -9.53 -0.72
CA ARG A 215 13.20 -9.03 0.23
C ARG A 215 13.67 -10.05 1.27
N THR A 216 12.87 -11.05 1.60
CA THR A 216 13.22 -12.12 2.54
C THR A 216 13.72 -13.38 1.84
N GLY A 217 14.10 -13.29 0.58
CA GLY A 217 14.50 -14.43 -0.24
C GLY A 217 13.33 -15.29 -0.74
N ALA A 218 12.09 -15.02 -0.34
CA ALA A 218 10.93 -15.79 -0.79
C ALA A 218 10.80 -15.74 -2.31
N VAL A 219 10.67 -16.90 -2.95
CA VAL A 219 10.54 -17.05 -4.40
C VAL A 219 9.09 -17.35 -4.74
N THR A 220 8.44 -16.41 -5.41
CA THR A 220 7.01 -16.49 -5.73
C THR A 220 6.83 -16.57 -7.24
N PRO A 221 6.10 -17.58 -7.77
CA PRO A 221 5.77 -17.64 -9.18
C PRO A 221 4.70 -16.62 -9.54
N VAL A 222 4.89 -15.96 -10.68
CA VAL A 222 3.99 -14.95 -11.26
C VAL A 222 3.65 -15.34 -12.69
N ALA A 223 2.37 -15.45 -12.98
CA ALA A 223 1.87 -15.69 -14.33
C ALA A 223 2.11 -14.45 -15.22
N VAL A 224 2.67 -14.67 -16.40
CA VAL A 224 2.71 -13.73 -17.50
C VAL A 224 1.54 -14.05 -18.41
N LEU A 225 0.62 -13.12 -18.58
CA LEU A 225 -0.63 -13.32 -19.30
C LEU A 225 -0.65 -12.57 -20.62
N ASP A 226 -1.39 -13.09 -21.59
CA ASP A 226 -1.83 -12.28 -22.70
C ASP A 226 -2.70 -11.14 -22.13
N PRO A 227 -2.36 -9.86 -22.39
CA PRO A 227 -3.00 -8.74 -21.72
C PRO A 227 -4.52 -8.72 -21.89
N ILE A 228 -5.25 -8.68 -20.78
CA ILE A 228 -6.71 -8.66 -20.76
C ILE A 228 -7.26 -7.63 -19.79
N ASN A 229 -8.42 -7.07 -20.10
CA ASN A 229 -9.10 -6.14 -19.20
C ASN A 229 -9.96 -6.92 -18.19
N VAL A 230 -9.69 -6.73 -16.90
CA VAL A 230 -10.42 -7.35 -15.78
C VAL A 230 -10.86 -6.24 -14.82
N GLY A 231 -12.16 -6.04 -14.67
CA GLY A 231 -12.70 -5.00 -13.79
C GLY A 231 -12.15 -3.60 -14.13
N GLY A 232 -12.06 -3.26 -15.43
CA GLY A 232 -11.60 -1.96 -15.90
C GLY A 232 -10.09 -1.72 -15.87
N ALA A 233 -9.28 -2.72 -15.50
CA ALA A 233 -7.81 -2.61 -15.53
C ALA A 233 -7.18 -3.64 -16.47
N LEU A 234 -6.16 -3.22 -17.24
CA LEU A 234 -5.37 -4.11 -18.08
C LEU A 234 -4.45 -4.96 -17.21
N VAL A 235 -4.62 -6.27 -17.26
CA VAL A 235 -3.87 -7.26 -16.49
C VAL A 235 -2.95 -8.03 -17.41
N SER A 236 -1.64 -7.95 -17.17
CA SER A 236 -0.59 -8.70 -17.88
C SER A 236 0.17 -9.65 -16.95
N PHE A 237 -0.01 -9.49 -15.63
CA PHE A 237 0.62 -10.33 -14.61
C PHE A 237 -0.39 -10.68 -13.54
N ALA A 238 -0.33 -11.93 -13.03
CA ALA A 238 -1.18 -12.38 -11.93
C ALA A 238 -0.38 -13.25 -10.96
N THR A 239 -0.72 -13.20 -9.67
CA THR A 239 -0.04 -14.05 -8.69
C THR A 239 -0.45 -15.51 -8.85
N LEU A 240 0.51 -16.40 -8.64
CA LEU A 240 0.30 -17.86 -8.53
C LEU A 240 0.53 -18.35 -7.09
N HIS A 241 0.79 -17.42 -6.16
CA HIS A 241 1.00 -17.65 -4.73
C HIS A 241 2.25 -18.49 -4.42
N ASN A 242 2.27 -19.76 -4.78
CA ASN A 242 3.37 -20.70 -4.55
C ASN A 242 3.33 -21.85 -5.57
N PRO A 243 4.37 -22.69 -5.66
CA PRO A 243 4.42 -23.82 -6.58
C PRO A 243 3.30 -24.87 -6.35
N ASP A 244 2.88 -25.08 -5.10
CA ASP A 244 1.82 -26.04 -4.78
C ASP A 244 0.48 -25.64 -5.42
N GLU A 245 0.20 -24.32 -5.48
CA GLU A 245 -1.01 -23.80 -6.13
C GLU A 245 -1.01 -24.03 -7.65
N ILE A 246 0.16 -23.98 -8.30
CA ILE A 246 0.30 -24.29 -9.72
C ILE A 246 -0.06 -25.75 -9.96
N SER A 247 0.50 -26.66 -9.15
CA SER A 247 0.22 -28.09 -9.23
C SER A 247 -1.24 -28.40 -8.90
N ARG A 248 -1.79 -27.79 -7.84
CA ARG A 248 -3.17 -27.99 -7.42
C ARG A 248 -4.19 -27.57 -8.47
N LYS A 249 -3.89 -26.48 -9.22
CA LYS A 249 -4.74 -25.95 -10.29
C LYS A 249 -4.42 -26.56 -11.65
N ASP A 250 -3.48 -27.50 -11.74
CA ASP A 250 -2.97 -28.09 -12.99
C ASP A 250 -2.69 -27.02 -14.05
N LEU A 251 -1.91 -26.00 -13.68
CA LEU A 251 -1.56 -24.89 -14.58
C LEU A 251 -0.36 -25.26 -15.44
N ARG A 252 -0.48 -25.08 -16.75
CA ARG A 252 0.58 -25.29 -17.73
C ARG A 252 0.81 -24.02 -18.53
N ILE A 253 2.04 -23.77 -18.93
CA ILE A 253 2.35 -22.69 -19.86
C ILE A 253 1.58 -22.93 -21.16
N TYR A 254 0.96 -21.89 -21.70
CA TYR A 254 0.04 -21.86 -22.83
C TYR A 254 -1.39 -22.32 -22.56
N ASP A 255 -1.75 -22.66 -21.32
CA ASP A 255 -3.15 -22.87 -20.91
C ASP A 255 -3.99 -21.61 -21.13
N TYR A 256 -5.26 -21.81 -21.42
CA TYR A 256 -6.28 -20.79 -21.14
C TYR A 256 -6.62 -20.85 -19.67
N VAL A 257 -6.59 -19.68 -19.03
CA VAL A 257 -6.81 -19.55 -17.58
C VAL A 257 -7.88 -18.52 -17.30
N ILE A 258 -8.62 -18.74 -16.21
CA ILE A 258 -9.53 -17.76 -15.65
C ILE A 258 -8.74 -16.88 -14.68
N VAL A 259 -8.83 -15.56 -14.88
CA VAL A 259 -8.20 -14.56 -14.03
C VAL A 259 -9.25 -13.65 -13.43
N ARG A 260 -9.02 -13.23 -12.17
CA ARG A 260 -9.83 -12.23 -11.47
C ARG A 260 -8.93 -11.28 -10.70
N ARG A 261 -9.51 -10.16 -10.27
CA ARG A 261 -8.84 -9.23 -9.36
C ARG A 261 -9.42 -9.37 -7.96
N ALA A 262 -8.68 -9.98 -7.06
CA ALA A 262 -9.10 -10.14 -5.67
C ALA A 262 -9.27 -8.75 -5.02
N GLY A 263 -10.49 -8.44 -4.55
CA GLY A 263 -10.85 -7.14 -3.97
C GLY A 263 -10.60 -5.96 -4.92
N ASP A 264 -10.72 -6.17 -6.24
CA ASP A 264 -10.43 -5.21 -7.31
C ASP A 264 -8.99 -4.63 -7.30
N VAL A 265 -8.05 -5.31 -6.65
CA VAL A 265 -6.67 -4.83 -6.49
C VAL A 265 -5.64 -5.78 -7.07
N ILE A 266 -5.58 -7.02 -6.59
CA ILE A 266 -4.51 -7.97 -6.93
C ILE A 266 -5.03 -9.00 -7.95
N PRO A 267 -4.45 -9.05 -9.17
CA PRO A 267 -4.78 -10.10 -10.13
C PRO A 267 -4.28 -11.46 -9.65
N GLU A 268 -5.14 -12.47 -9.74
CA GLU A 268 -4.80 -13.86 -9.46
C GLU A 268 -5.37 -14.79 -10.54
N VAL A 269 -4.68 -15.90 -10.77
CA VAL A 269 -5.18 -16.99 -11.61
C VAL A 269 -6.09 -17.88 -10.75
N VAL A 270 -7.35 -18.01 -11.15
CA VAL A 270 -8.35 -18.82 -10.45
C VAL A 270 -8.15 -20.30 -10.76
N THR A 271 -8.14 -20.67 -12.06
CA THR A 271 -8.00 -22.05 -12.54
C THR A 271 -7.56 -22.07 -14.00
N SER A 272 -7.08 -23.24 -14.46
CA SER A 272 -6.94 -23.57 -15.88
C SER A 272 -8.29 -23.96 -16.52
N ILE A 273 -8.33 -24.00 -17.84
CA ILE A 273 -9.47 -24.51 -18.63
C ILE A 273 -8.94 -25.69 -19.46
N PRO A 274 -8.84 -26.91 -18.88
CA PRO A 274 -8.24 -28.06 -19.52
C PRO A 274 -8.92 -28.46 -20.85
N GLU A 275 -10.21 -28.16 -20.99
CA GLU A 275 -11.00 -28.45 -22.20
C GLU A 275 -10.53 -27.64 -23.44
N ARG A 276 -9.77 -26.58 -23.21
CA ARG A 276 -9.17 -25.73 -24.29
C ARG A 276 -7.73 -26.10 -24.61
N ARG A 277 -7.17 -27.16 -24.00
CA ARG A 277 -5.82 -27.61 -24.30
C ARG A 277 -5.72 -28.19 -25.70
N SER A 278 -4.64 -27.84 -26.40
CA SER A 278 -4.33 -28.26 -27.76
C SER A 278 -3.26 -29.37 -27.84
N GLY A 279 -2.64 -29.71 -26.69
CA GLY A 279 -1.53 -30.67 -26.59
C GLY A 279 -0.15 -30.00 -26.68
N ASN A 280 -0.09 -28.67 -26.80
CA ASN A 280 1.17 -27.90 -26.82
C ASN A 280 1.49 -27.25 -25.47
N GLU A 281 0.68 -27.51 -24.46
CA GLU A 281 0.84 -26.95 -23.14
C GLU A 281 2.02 -27.60 -22.40
N ILE A 282 2.88 -26.77 -21.81
CA ILE A 282 4.10 -27.19 -21.16
C ILE A 282 3.88 -27.24 -19.65
N GLU A 283 4.14 -28.42 -19.07
CA GLU A 283 4.12 -28.55 -17.61
C GLU A 283 5.25 -27.70 -17.01
N TRP A 284 4.92 -26.93 -15.99
CA TRP A 284 5.87 -26.07 -15.30
C TRP A 284 6.45 -26.79 -14.08
N SER A 285 7.73 -26.63 -13.87
CA SER A 285 8.42 -27.09 -12.66
C SER A 285 9.28 -25.95 -12.10
N LEU A 286 9.43 -25.93 -10.78
CA LEU A 286 10.28 -24.93 -10.12
C LEU A 286 11.76 -25.18 -10.51
N ASP A 287 12.40 -24.13 -11.01
CA ASP A 287 13.84 -24.14 -11.24
C ASP A 287 14.61 -24.34 -9.93
N LYS A 288 15.71 -25.08 -10.01
CA LYS A 288 16.62 -25.22 -8.86
C LYS A 288 17.42 -23.94 -8.60
N LYS A 289 17.67 -23.15 -9.64
CA LYS A 289 18.45 -21.91 -9.56
C LYS A 289 17.57 -20.69 -9.32
N CYS A 290 18.01 -19.87 -8.39
CA CYS A 290 17.41 -18.56 -8.18
C CYS A 290 17.62 -17.65 -9.40
N PRO A 291 16.66 -16.76 -9.74
CA PRO A 291 16.83 -15.76 -10.80
C PRO A 291 18.05 -14.87 -10.63
N CYS A 292 18.65 -14.78 -9.44
CA CYS A 292 19.93 -14.09 -9.24
C CYS A 292 21.12 -14.75 -9.96
N GLY A 293 21.02 -16.04 -10.28
CA GLY A 293 22.05 -16.83 -10.96
C GLY A 293 23.08 -17.49 -10.05
N ASP A 294 23.27 -16.97 -8.84
CA ASP A 294 24.39 -17.33 -7.97
C ASP A 294 24.03 -18.42 -6.95
N PHE A 295 22.76 -18.52 -6.56
CA PHE A 295 22.29 -19.39 -5.47
C PHE A 295 21.17 -20.33 -5.92
N ASP A 296 20.92 -21.36 -5.12
CA ASP A 296 19.85 -22.30 -5.34
C ASP A 296 18.54 -21.87 -4.67
N ILE A 297 17.43 -22.49 -5.08
CA ILE A 297 16.12 -22.35 -4.45
C ILE A 297 15.90 -23.57 -3.56
N GLU A 298 15.57 -23.33 -2.30
CA GLU A 298 15.38 -24.36 -1.29
C GLU A 298 14.06 -24.19 -0.55
N TYR A 299 13.48 -25.30 -0.09
CA TYR A 299 12.36 -25.29 0.84
C TYR A 299 12.87 -25.33 2.26
N ILE A 300 12.48 -24.34 3.06
CA ILE A 300 12.72 -24.39 4.51
C ILE A 300 11.65 -25.30 5.11
N LYS A 301 12.04 -26.11 6.09
CA LYS A 301 11.15 -27.03 6.78
C LYS A 301 9.87 -26.29 7.25
N ASP A 302 8.72 -26.88 6.98
CA ASP A 302 7.39 -26.38 7.32
C ASP A 302 6.95 -25.11 6.56
N GLU A 303 7.70 -24.63 5.56
CA GLU A 303 7.29 -23.52 4.70
C GLU A 303 6.82 -24.01 3.31
N LYS A 304 5.70 -23.42 2.84
CA LYS A 304 5.16 -23.69 1.49
C LYS A 304 5.81 -22.85 0.40
N VAL A 305 6.49 -21.76 0.78
CA VAL A 305 7.12 -20.84 -0.16
C VAL A 305 8.61 -21.10 -0.18
N PRO A 306 9.16 -21.52 -1.33
CA PRO A 306 10.60 -21.76 -1.47
C PRO A 306 11.38 -20.43 -1.37
N ARG A 307 12.67 -20.54 -1.05
CA ARG A 307 13.55 -19.39 -0.85
C ARG A 307 14.86 -19.54 -1.58
N CYS A 308 15.46 -18.38 -1.92
CA CYS A 308 16.84 -18.33 -2.36
C CYS A 308 17.76 -18.63 -1.16
N SER A 309 18.67 -19.59 -1.32
CA SER A 309 19.65 -19.98 -0.28
C SER A 309 20.70 -18.90 0.01
N GLY A 310 20.85 -17.93 -0.91
CA GLY A 310 21.79 -16.82 -0.75
C GLY A 310 21.39 -15.77 0.28
N GLY A 311 20.17 -15.81 0.83
CA GLY A 311 19.75 -14.89 1.89
C GLY A 311 20.10 -13.44 1.59
N TYR A 312 20.98 -12.85 2.40
CA TYR A 312 21.46 -11.47 2.26
C TYR A 312 22.40 -11.27 1.07
N ASP A 313 23.08 -12.32 0.62
CA ASP A 313 24.03 -12.25 -0.51
C ASP A 313 23.33 -12.36 -1.87
N CYS A 314 22.06 -12.73 -1.88
CA CYS A 314 21.26 -12.68 -3.10
C CYS A 314 21.05 -11.23 -3.55
N LYS A 315 21.66 -10.84 -4.66
CA LYS A 315 21.59 -9.47 -5.20
C LYS A 315 20.16 -8.96 -5.44
N ILE A 316 19.19 -9.85 -5.74
CA ILE A 316 17.78 -9.48 -5.90
C ILE A 316 17.15 -9.22 -4.55
N SER A 317 17.34 -10.10 -3.56
CA SER A 317 16.82 -9.91 -2.20
C SER A 317 17.40 -8.65 -1.57
N LYS A 318 18.70 -8.44 -1.69
CA LYS A 318 19.42 -7.27 -1.19
C LYS A 318 18.86 -5.97 -1.77
N LYS A 319 18.64 -5.92 -3.09
CA LYS A 319 17.97 -4.79 -3.73
C LYS A 319 16.58 -4.53 -3.14
N GLU A 320 15.74 -5.55 -3.01
CA GLU A 320 14.40 -5.41 -2.44
C GLU A 320 14.41 -5.01 -0.95
N MET A 321 15.43 -5.44 -0.20
CA MET A 321 15.65 -4.99 1.18
C MET A 321 15.96 -3.50 1.25
N LEU A 322 16.86 -3.00 0.41
CA LEU A 322 17.23 -1.58 0.34
C LEU A 322 16.02 -0.71 -0.06
N ILE A 323 15.24 -1.16 -1.05
CA ILE A 323 14.01 -0.48 -1.46
C ILE A 323 13.00 -0.44 -0.30
N TYR A 324 12.84 -1.55 0.41
CA TYR A 324 11.92 -1.61 1.54
C TYR A 324 12.35 -0.73 2.70
N PHE A 325 13.64 -0.73 3.04
CA PHE A 325 14.22 0.09 4.10
C PHE A 325 13.89 1.58 3.90
N ALA A 326 14.06 2.06 2.67
CA ALA A 326 13.77 3.45 2.33
C ALA A 326 12.27 3.77 2.16
N SER A 327 11.42 2.76 1.95
CA SER A 327 9.99 2.91 1.64
C SER A 327 9.18 3.46 2.82
N LYS A 328 7.92 3.88 2.51
CA LYS A 328 6.94 4.31 3.51
C LYS A 328 6.66 3.26 4.61
N SER A 329 6.83 1.98 4.30
CA SER A 329 6.65 0.88 5.26
C SER A 329 7.90 0.63 6.11
N GLY A 330 9.05 1.13 5.68
CA GLY A 330 10.31 1.18 6.40
C GLY A 330 10.50 2.54 7.08
N LEU A 331 11.60 3.22 6.77
CA LEU A 331 11.97 4.50 7.38
C LEU A 331 11.33 5.74 6.73
N ASP A 332 10.55 5.56 5.65
CA ASP A 332 9.83 6.63 4.93
C ASP A 332 10.76 7.77 4.47
N ILE A 333 11.85 7.43 3.79
CA ILE A 333 12.84 8.40 3.30
C ILE A 333 12.30 9.02 2.01
N GLU A 334 11.81 10.26 2.10
CA GLU A 334 11.23 10.97 0.96
C GLU A 334 12.27 11.15 -0.16
N GLY A 335 11.90 10.78 -1.39
CA GLY A 335 12.80 10.83 -2.54
C GLY A 335 13.56 9.54 -2.84
N LEU A 336 13.66 8.59 -1.90
CA LEU A 336 14.21 7.24 -2.10
C LEU A 336 13.14 6.23 -2.54
N GLY A 337 12.41 6.54 -3.60
CA GLY A 337 11.53 5.56 -4.25
C GLY A 337 12.32 4.44 -4.96
N ARG A 338 11.64 3.37 -5.40
CA ARG A 338 12.23 2.22 -6.11
C ARG A 338 13.21 2.64 -7.22
N GLU A 339 12.80 3.52 -8.13
CA GLU A 339 13.63 3.98 -9.25
C GLU A 339 14.90 4.69 -8.78
N THR A 340 14.81 5.51 -7.72
CA THR A 340 15.96 6.20 -7.16
C THR A 340 16.95 5.20 -6.53
N VAL A 341 16.48 4.25 -5.73
CA VAL A 341 17.31 3.20 -5.13
C VAL A 341 17.98 2.35 -6.21
N GLU A 342 17.24 1.94 -7.24
CA GLU A 342 17.80 1.19 -8.36
C GLU A 342 18.86 1.99 -9.13
N THR A 343 18.66 3.30 -9.29
CA THR A 343 19.66 4.20 -9.90
C THR A 343 20.93 4.26 -9.06
N LEU A 344 20.81 4.37 -7.74
CA LEU A 344 21.97 4.42 -6.82
C LEU A 344 22.75 3.10 -6.84
N ILE A 345 22.06 1.96 -6.82
CA ILE A 345 22.68 0.63 -6.91
C ILE A 345 23.41 0.46 -8.26
N THR A 346 22.76 0.83 -9.37
CA THR A 346 23.33 0.69 -10.72
C THR A 346 24.59 1.55 -10.91
N ASN A 347 24.70 2.69 -10.19
CA ASN A 347 25.87 3.54 -10.22
C ASN A 347 26.89 3.21 -9.10
N ASN A 348 26.73 2.08 -8.41
CA ASN A 348 27.61 1.63 -7.31
C ASN A 348 27.76 2.65 -6.17
N LEU A 349 26.72 3.43 -5.91
CA LEU A 349 26.69 4.41 -4.82
C LEU A 349 26.10 3.84 -3.54
N VAL A 350 25.32 2.78 -3.63
CA VAL A 350 24.66 2.13 -2.50
C VAL A 350 24.70 0.62 -2.70
N GLU A 351 25.23 -0.07 -1.71
CA GLU A 351 25.28 -1.54 -1.62
C GLU A 351 24.71 -2.05 -0.31
N SER A 352 24.76 -1.25 0.75
CA SER A 352 24.27 -1.56 2.10
C SER A 352 23.32 -0.45 2.60
N TYR A 353 22.69 -0.67 3.76
CA TYR A 353 21.82 0.34 4.37
C TYR A 353 22.58 1.59 4.79
N GLU A 354 23.81 1.42 5.29
CA GLU A 354 24.68 2.50 5.76
C GLU A 354 25.08 3.44 4.63
N ASP A 355 25.18 2.93 3.41
CA ASP A 355 25.63 3.73 2.27
C ASP A 355 24.65 4.86 1.95
N PHE A 356 23.37 4.72 2.28
CA PHE A 356 22.41 5.84 2.15
C PHE A 356 22.86 7.06 2.96
N TYR A 357 23.52 6.86 4.09
CA TYR A 357 23.94 7.91 5.02
C TYR A 357 25.32 8.47 4.71
N SER A 358 26.05 7.87 3.79
CA SER A 358 27.35 8.33 3.27
C SER A 358 27.26 9.02 1.90
N LEU A 359 26.07 9.14 1.33
CA LEU A 359 25.83 9.82 0.05
C LEU A 359 26.18 11.30 0.15
N THR A 360 26.97 11.79 -0.82
CA THR A 360 27.36 13.20 -0.89
C THR A 360 26.59 13.97 -1.97
N TYR A 361 26.58 15.29 -1.85
CA TYR A 361 25.96 16.18 -2.83
C TYR A 361 26.58 15.99 -4.23
N GLU A 362 27.90 15.89 -4.31
CA GLU A 362 28.67 15.74 -5.56
C GLU A 362 28.32 14.44 -6.28
N GLN A 363 28.16 13.34 -5.55
CA GLN A 363 27.76 12.06 -6.11
C GLN A 363 26.37 12.14 -6.71
N LEU A 364 25.40 12.69 -5.98
CA LEU A 364 24.02 12.75 -6.40
C LEU A 364 23.78 13.71 -7.56
N ILE A 365 24.39 14.90 -7.55
CA ILE A 365 24.22 15.91 -8.61
C ILE A 365 24.79 15.46 -9.95
N SER A 366 25.77 14.52 -9.92
CA SER A 366 26.38 13.95 -11.12
C SER A 366 25.48 12.95 -11.85
N LEU A 367 24.41 12.46 -11.19
CA LEU A 367 23.50 11.50 -11.78
C LEU A 367 22.60 12.13 -12.85
N PRO A 368 22.24 11.40 -13.93
CA PRO A 368 21.34 11.90 -14.96
C PRO A 368 19.99 12.38 -14.39
N GLN A 369 19.53 13.54 -14.84
CA GLN A 369 18.25 14.16 -14.43
C GLN A 369 18.19 14.64 -12.96
N TRP A 370 19.30 14.63 -12.22
CA TRP A 370 19.39 15.22 -10.90
C TRP A 370 19.69 16.72 -10.99
N LYS A 371 19.05 17.51 -10.12
CA LYS A 371 19.21 18.96 -9.99
C LYS A 371 19.32 19.32 -8.53
N GLU A 372 19.89 20.49 -8.24
CA GLU A 372 20.15 21.00 -6.88
C GLU A 372 19.03 20.73 -5.88
N LYS A 373 17.80 21.15 -6.22
CA LYS A 373 16.64 20.99 -5.31
C LYS A 373 16.33 19.51 -5.00
N LYS A 374 16.42 18.61 -6.00
CA LYS A 374 16.16 17.17 -5.79
C LYS A 374 17.24 16.57 -4.91
N THR A 375 18.50 16.95 -5.16
CA THR A 375 19.66 16.47 -4.40
C THR A 375 19.58 16.92 -2.94
N GLN A 376 19.32 18.19 -2.70
CA GLN A 376 19.23 18.73 -1.35
C GLN A 376 18.06 18.14 -0.57
N ASN A 377 16.87 18.07 -1.15
CA ASN A 377 15.70 17.45 -0.51
C ASN A 377 15.97 16.00 -0.11
N LEU A 378 16.69 15.23 -0.94
CA LEU A 378 17.01 13.85 -0.61
C LEU A 378 17.98 13.76 0.57
N LEU A 379 19.05 14.54 0.57
CA LEU A 379 20.01 14.54 1.69
C LEU A 379 19.34 14.96 3.00
N GLU A 380 18.48 15.96 2.98
CA GLU A 380 17.68 16.39 4.14
C GLU A 380 16.74 15.27 4.63
N ALA A 381 16.08 14.54 3.71
CA ALA A 381 15.22 13.42 4.05
C ALA A 381 16.00 12.25 4.66
N ILE A 382 17.20 11.94 4.14
CA ILE A 382 18.08 10.92 4.70
C ILE A 382 18.50 11.31 6.12
N GLU A 383 18.94 12.54 6.34
CA GLU A 383 19.35 13.01 7.67
C GLU A 383 18.17 12.97 8.67
N LYS A 384 16.99 13.39 8.23
CA LYS A 384 15.77 13.32 9.03
C LYS A 384 15.43 11.90 9.45
N SER A 385 15.71 10.92 8.60
CA SER A 385 15.37 9.50 8.86
C SER A 385 16.14 8.89 10.02
N LYS A 386 17.28 9.45 10.43
CA LYS A 386 18.05 9.04 11.62
C LYS A 386 17.25 9.19 12.91
N ASN A 387 16.28 10.10 12.93
CA ASN A 387 15.37 10.34 14.06
C ASN A 387 14.05 9.53 13.93
N SER A 388 14.01 8.51 13.09
CA SER A 388 12.83 7.68 12.94
C SER A 388 12.55 6.87 14.21
N GLU A 389 11.28 6.57 14.43
CA GLU A 389 10.86 5.72 15.54
C GLU A 389 11.52 4.33 15.44
N ILE A 390 12.03 3.83 16.54
CA ILE A 390 12.58 2.47 16.68
C ILE A 390 11.62 1.40 16.13
N GLU A 391 10.32 1.59 16.31
CA GLU A 391 9.27 0.69 15.82
C GLU A 391 9.30 0.51 14.30
N LYS A 392 9.86 1.48 13.57
CA LYS A 392 10.03 1.42 12.12
C LYS A 392 11.35 0.79 11.69
N LEU A 393 12.39 0.93 12.51
CA LEU A 393 13.72 0.45 12.16
C LEU A 393 13.77 -1.08 12.13
N LEU A 394 13.30 -1.78 13.17
CA LEU A 394 13.34 -3.25 13.20
C LEU A 394 12.66 -3.92 11.98
N PRO A 395 11.42 -3.54 11.59
CA PRO A 395 10.82 -4.05 10.36
C PRO A 395 11.59 -3.68 9.10
N ALA A 396 12.21 -2.47 9.08
CA ALA A 396 12.98 -1.98 7.95
C ALA A 396 14.24 -2.84 7.69
N LEU A 397 14.85 -3.40 8.73
CA LEU A 397 15.98 -4.33 8.62
C LEU A 397 15.63 -5.68 7.96
N GLY A 398 14.35 -5.95 7.74
CA GLY A 398 13.91 -7.14 7.01
C GLY A 398 13.93 -8.43 7.83
N ILE A 399 14.03 -8.36 9.16
CA ILE A 399 14.01 -9.53 10.04
C ILE A 399 12.69 -10.28 9.86
N ARG A 400 12.78 -11.60 9.67
CA ARG A 400 11.61 -12.45 9.44
C ARG A 400 10.66 -12.42 10.64
N TYR A 401 9.36 -12.43 10.37
CA TYR A 401 8.28 -12.36 11.35
C TYR A 401 8.24 -11.10 12.20
N VAL A 402 9.22 -10.19 12.06
CA VAL A 402 9.25 -8.91 12.77
C VAL A 402 8.55 -7.85 11.92
N GLY A 403 7.25 -7.70 12.14
CA GLY A 403 6.43 -6.63 11.57
C GLY A 403 6.30 -5.45 12.55
N LYS A 404 5.59 -4.40 12.14
CA LYS A 404 5.39 -3.19 12.94
C LYS A 404 4.82 -3.47 14.35
N GLN A 405 3.87 -4.42 14.46
CA GLN A 405 3.28 -4.76 15.76
C GLN A 405 4.25 -5.52 16.65
N THR A 406 4.95 -6.52 16.11
CA THR A 406 5.99 -7.26 16.81
C THR A 406 7.08 -6.31 17.29
N SER A 407 7.51 -5.39 16.43
CA SER A 407 8.49 -4.35 16.78
C SER A 407 8.01 -3.50 17.95
N LYS A 408 6.75 -3.05 17.92
CA LYS A 408 6.15 -2.28 19.02
C LYS A 408 6.12 -3.04 20.35
N LEU A 409 5.75 -4.34 20.33
CA LEU A 409 5.76 -5.18 21.52
C LEU A 409 7.18 -5.34 22.09
N LEU A 410 8.16 -5.63 21.22
CA LEU A 410 9.56 -5.78 21.63
C LEU A 410 10.10 -4.50 22.26
N ILE A 411 9.83 -3.34 21.65
CA ILE A 411 10.33 -2.05 22.14
C ILE A 411 9.65 -1.65 23.45
N ASN A 412 8.35 -1.86 23.57
CA ASN A 412 7.63 -1.56 24.82
C ASN A 412 8.15 -2.41 25.98
N THR A 413 8.62 -3.64 25.71
CA THR A 413 9.16 -4.54 26.74
C THR A 413 10.62 -4.24 27.06
N PHE A 414 11.47 -4.09 26.05
CA PHE A 414 12.92 -4.00 26.24
C PHE A 414 13.48 -2.57 26.18
N GLY A 415 12.73 -1.61 25.65
CA GLY A 415 13.05 -0.18 25.64
C GLY A 415 14.10 0.25 24.61
N SER A 416 14.97 -0.64 24.13
CA SER A 416 16.03 -0.32 23.18
C SER A 416 16.39 -1.50 22.26
N ILE A 417 16.96 -1.21 21.08
CA ILE A 417 17.45 -2.23 20.14
C ILE A 417 18.52 -3.11 20.80
N LYS A 418 19.43 -2.50 21.54
CA LYS A 418 20.48 -3.23 22.25
C LYS A 418 19.91 -4.27 23.21
N ASN A 419 18.92 -3.89 24.00
CA ASN A 419 18.27 -4.80 24.93
C ASN A 419 17.50 -5.91 24.22
N ILE A 420 16.83 -5.60 23.09
CA ILE A 420 16.12 -6.60 22.28
C ILE A 420 17.09 -7.69 21.79
N PHE A 421 18.23 -7.30 21.25
CA PHE A 421 19.22 -8.26 20.74
C PHE A 421 20.06 -8.94 21.85
N SER A 422 20.02 -8.42 23.07
CA SER A 422 20.64 -9.06 24.23
C SER A 422 19.71 -9.99 24.99
N ALA A 423 18.40 -9.96 24.67
CA ALA A 423 17.41 -10.77 25.34
C ALA A 423 17.50 -12.25 24.92
N SER A 424 17.25 -13.14 25.87
CA SER A 424 17.17 -14.57 25.62
C SER A 424 15.88 -14.94 24.87
N SER A 425 15.88 -16.13 24.23
CA SER A 425 14.68 -16.68 23.58
C SER A 425 13.50 -16.79 24.56
N GLU A 426 13.78 -17.16 25.80
CA GLU A 426 12.77 -17.31 26.84
C GLU A 426 12.13 -15.97 27.24
N GLU A 427 12.93 -14.92 27.39
CA GLU A 427 12.43 -13.58 27.68
C GLU A 427 11.56 -13.04 26.54
N ILE A 428 11.95 -13.27 25.29
CA ILE A 428 11.17 -12.85 24.12
C ILE A 428 9.85 -13.63 24.01
N ASN A 429 9.88 -14.96 24.24
CA ASN A 429 8.69 -15.82 24.18
C ASN A 429 7.67 -15.54 25.29
N ASN A 430 8.09 -14.99 26.42
CA ASN A 430 7.20 -14.59 27.50
C ASN A 430 6.35 -13.34 27.17
N ILE A 431 6.64 -12.64 26.08
CA ILE A 431 5.84 -11.49 25.66
C ILE A 431 4.54 -11.98 25.02
N HIS A 432 3.41 -11.59 25.60
CA HIS A 432 2.10 -11.93 25.03
C HIS A 432 1.94 -11.43 23.59
N GLY A 433 1.63 -12.33 22.67
CA GLY A 433 1.48 -12.02 21.24
C GLY A 433 2.76 -12.21 20.40
N ILE A 434 3.84 -12.70 20.97
CA ILE A 434 5.04 -13.12 20.25
C ILE A 434 5.10 -14.66 20.21
N SER A 435 5.40 -15.20 19.03
CA SER A 435 5.57 -16.65 18.81
C SER A 435 7.04 -17.04 18.84
N GLU A 436 7.32 -18.32 19.11
CA GLU A 436 8.66 -18.91 19.06
C GLU A 436 9.38 -18.65 17.71
N SER A 437 8.64 -18.59 16.62
CA SER A 437 9.21 -18.25 15.29
C SER A 437 9.81 -16.85 15.24
N VAL A 438 9.29 -15.90 16.02
CA VAL A 438 9.83 -14.53 16.11
C VAL A 438 11.13 -14.51 16.89
N SER A 439 11.17 -15.15 18.08
CA SER A 439 12.38 -15.19 18.90
C SER A 439 13.52 -15.90 18.19
N SER A 440 13.25 -17.08 17.61
CA SER A 440 14.22 -17.80 16.80
C SER A 440 14.77 -16.97 15.65
N SER A 441 13.90 -16.28 14.92
CA SER A 441 14.30 -15.43 13.77
C SER A 441 15.12 -14.20 14.19
N LEU A 442 14.81 -13.60 15.34
CA LEU A 442 15.60 -12.47 15.88
C LEU A 442 17.00 -12.91 16.29
N ILE A 443 17.10 -14.03 17.02
CA ILE A 443 18.38 -14.57 17.49
C ILE A 443 19.24 -15.04 16.32
N GLU A 444 18.66 -15.78 15.37
CA GLU A 444 19.33 -16.22 14.15
C GLU A 444 19.88 -15.03 13.37
N TRP A 445 19.04 -14.02 13.13
CA TRP A 445 19.45 -12.81 12.41
C TRP A 445 20.60 -12.08 13.09
N TYR A 446 20.55 -11.93 14.42
CA TYR A 446 21.60 -11.22 15.16
C TYR A 446 22.85 -12.10 15.43
N SER A 447 22.77 -13.40 15.28
CA SER A 447 23.95 -14.30 15.35
C SER A 447 24.93 -14.08 14.18
N GLU A 448 24.45 -13.54 13.07
CA GLU A 448 25.26 -13.23 11.91
C GLU A 448 26.13 -11.98 12.18
N ASN A 449 27.46 -12.12 12.04
CA ASN A 449 28.43 -11.06 12.32
C ASN A 449 28.16 -9.80 11.47
N THR A 450 27.73 -9.96 10.24
CA THR A 450 27.36 -8.85 9.33
C THR A 450 26.23 -8.00 9.89
N ASN A 451 25.23 -8.63 10.52
CA ASN A 451 24.09 -7.95 11.11
C ASN A 451 24.46 -7.23 12.44
N GLN A 452 25.39 -7.81 13.22
CA GLN A 452 25.93 -7.14 14.41
C GLN A 452 26.70 -5.88 14.02
N ILE A 453 27.53 -5.96 12.98
CA ILE A 453 28.27 -4.81 12.44
C ILE A 453 27.29 -3.76 11.92
N LEU A 454 26.24 -4.16 11.20
CA LEU A 454 25.21 -3.26 10.70
C LEU A 454 24.55 -2.47 11.85
N ILE A 455 24.15 -3.12 12.92
CA ILE A 455 23.53 -2.42 14.07
C ILE A 455 24.51 -1.42 14.69
N LYS A 456 25.75 -1.81 14.85
CA LYS A 456 26.81 -0.93 15.38
C LYS A 456 27.01 0.30 14.47
N ASN A 457 27.11 0.09 13.16
CA ASN A 457 27.26 1.16 12.19
C ASN A 457 26.06 2.13 12.20
N LEU A 458 24.85 1.63 12.31
CA LEU A 458 23.65 2.47 12.42
C LEU A 458 23.66 3.31 13.71
N GLU A 459 24.14 2.76 14.83
CA GLU A 459 24.32 3.52 16.06
C GLU A 459 25.39 4.61 15.92
N GLU A 460 26.54 4.32 15.27
CA GLU A 460 27.62 5.26 14.99
C GLU A 460 27.17 6.39 14.03
N ILE A 461 26.33 6.09 13.05
CA ILE A 461 25.71 7.07 12.14
C ILE A 461 24.78 8.04 12.88
N GLY A 462 24.39 7.69 14.12
CA GLY A 462 23.57 8.54 14.97
C GLY A 462 22.08 8.21 14.91
N PHE A 463 21.74 6.98 14.53
CA PHE A 463 20.37 6.49 14.71
C PHE A 463 20.00 6.54 16.20
N ARG A 464 19.30 7.60 16.56
CA ARG A 464 18.68 7.73 17.89
C ARG A 464 17.29 7.13 17.80
N ALA A 465 17.24 5.83 18.00
CA ALA A 465 15.97 5.16 18.13
C ALA A 465 15.26 5.66 19.40
N VAL A 466 14.44 6.69 19.23
CA VAL A 466 13.65 7.30 20.31
C VAL A 466 12.40 6.45 20.50
N SER A 467 12.27 5.80 21.66
CA SER A 467 10.96 5.33 22.07
C SER A 467 10.13 6.58 22.44
N TYR A 468 9.03 6.82 21.76
CA TYR A 468 8.01 7.72 22.28
C TYR A 468 7.35 7.05 23.47
N THR A 469 7.94 7.20 24.65
CA THR A 469 7.15 7.16 25.87
C THR A 469 6.12 8.28 25.71
N HIS A 470 4.85 7.95 25.81
CA HIS A 470 3.75 8.89 25.78
C HIS A 470 4.14 10.14 26.58
N LEU A 471 4.41 11.24 25.88
CA LEU A 471 4.28 12.55 26.46
C LEU A 471 2.78 12.72 26.71
N THR A 472 2.34 12.34 27.89
CA THR A 472 1.15 12.91 28.50
C THR A 472 1.39 14.42 28.44
N LEU A 473 0.66 15.11 27.58
CA LEU A 473 0.58 16.56 27.64
C LEU A 473 0.28 16.92 29.10
N PRO A 474 1.05 17.83 29.73
CA PRO A 474 0.69 18.31 31.04
C PRO A 474 -0.70 18.90 30.93
N THR A 475 -1.67 18.31 31.61
CA THR A 475 -2.94 18.97 31.90
C THR A 475 -2.60 20.23 32.68
N THR A 476 -2.47 21.35 31.98
CA THR A 476 -2.49 22.66 32.60
C THR A 476 -3.89 22.84 33.15
N SER A 477 -4.05 22.51 34.43
CA SER A 477 -5.14 23.03 35.21
C SER A 477 -4.97 24.56 35.26
N CYS A 478 -5.73 25.27 34.43
CA CYS A 478 -6.00 26.70 34.66
C CYS A 478 -7.10 26.78 35.71
N VAL A 479 -6.72 27.36 36.82
CA VAL A 479 -7.63 27.92 37.87
C VAL A 479 -8.41 29.07 37.29
#